data_02de1748b592eabc111c7cf9fd4f7c67
#
_entry.id   02de1748b592eabc111c7cf9fd4f7c67
#
_cell.length_a   1.000
_cell.length_b   1.000
_cell.length_c   1.000
_cell.angle_alpha   90.00
_cell.angle_beta   90.00
_cell.angle_gamma   90.00
#
_symmetry.space_group_name_H-M   'P 1'
#
loop_
_entity.id
_entity.type
_entity.pdbx_description
1 polymer ?
#
loop_
_entity_poly.entity_id
_entity_poly.type
_entity_poly.pdbx_seq_one_letter_code
_entity_poly.pdbx_strand_id
1 'polypeptide(L)'
;MRKSLVLAAAVVSGLSLQANAATYAYISSPGDGLISQYRLDQSNGALSLVSQVNAGDQVNPMAITPDGKVLFAALRVKPFQVLGYRIDPKSGQLTPLSKAPLAQSMAYLSTDRSGHYLLGASYGADAVTVQAIDKAYQPSDNILSYATGPHAHSVRTDPSNRFAYTGNLGADRVLQYRLDDKTGALTPIGSGYVSVPANTGPRHLTFSKDGKYLYVVGEMSGTVTAFSINDSTGALTQIAVANGIPERLKLAHGEVRDARNNDLKDDPTPRIWAADLRISPDGKLLFMTERTSSSVSAFAVDTTTGGLRFLQNYPVEEQQPRNIAFSPNGRWLLVTGEKSAKVGTYAVGSDGALKRVGEAASGKGALWIEVLQTSVE
;
A
#
# COMPACT_ATOMS: atom_id res chain seq x y z
N MET A 1 -26.99 -55.30 53.85
CA MET A 1 -26.38 -55.23 52.51
C MET A 1 -26.78 -53.86 51.81
N ARG A 2 -25.96 -52.87 51.89
CA ARG A 2 -26.24 -51.59 51.22
C ARG A 2 -25.37 -51.56 49.95
N LYS A 3 -25.99 -51.43 48.75
CA LYS A 3 -25.35 -51.32 47.47
C LYS A 3 -25.08 -49.79 47.20
N SER A 4 -23.83 -49.42 47.17
CA SER A 4 -23.42 -48.09 46.78
C SER A 4 -23.38 -48.00 45.25
N LEU A 5 -24.14 -47.08 44.67
CA LEU A 5 -24.10 -46.72 43.24
C LEU A 5 -23.02 -45.67 43.05
N VAL A 6 -22.03 -46.02 42.28
CA VAL A 6 -20.98 -45.02 41.82
C VAL A 6 -21.46 -44.42 40.51
N LEU A 7 -21.77 -43.14 40.55
CA LEU A 7 -22.11 -42.35 39.35
C LEU A 7 -20.80 -41.85 38.72
N ALA A 8 -20.44 -42.34 37.55
CA ALA A 8 -19.31 -41.82 36.77
C ALA A 8 -19.78 -40.60 35.99
N ALA A 9 -19.29 -39.43 36.35
CA ALA A 9 -19.49 -38.19 35.56
C ALA A 9 -18.50 -38.17 34.38
N ALA A 10 -19.04 -38.29 33.17
CA ALA A 10 -18.24 -38.07 31.95
C ALA A 10 -18.01 -36.56 31.75
N VAL A 11 -16.77 -36.12 31.90
CA VAL A 11 -16.33 -34.77 31.52
C VAL A 11 -16.19 -34.72 30.00
N VAL A 12 -17.17 -34.15 29.33
CA VAL A 12 -17.08 -33.81 27.92
C VAL A 12 -16.20 -32.53 27.82
N SER A 13 -14.92 -32.71 27.50
CA SER A 13 -14.02 -31.61 27.16
C SER A 13 -14.47 -31.02 25.81
N GLY A 14 -15.27 -29.98 25.86
CA GLY A 14 -15.58 -29.18 24.68
C GLY A 14 -14.30 -28.51 24.16
N LEU A 15 -13.71 -29.04 23.10
CA LEU A 15 -12.75 -28.32 22.29
C LEU A 15 -13.49 -27.13 21.69
N SER A 16 -13.37 -25.96 22.31
CA SER A 16 -13.71 -24.69 21.67
C SER A 16 -12.76 -24.52 20.51
N LEU A 17 -13.23 -24.80 19.30
CA LEU A 17 -12.59 -24.32 18.07
C LEU A 17 -12.62 -22.79 18.16
N GLN A 18 -11.54 -22.19 18.65
CA GLN A 18 -11.32 -20.76 18.43
C GLN A 18 -11.25 -20.58 16.93
N ALA A 19 -12.28 -19.96 16.36
CA ALA A 19 -12.25 -19.56 14.97
C ALA A 19 -11.12 -18.54 14.83
N ASN A 20 -9.99 -18.98 14.28
CA ASN A 20 -8.86 -18.09 14.03
C ASN A 20 -9.23 -17.12 12.91
N ALA A 21 -9.02 -15.83 13.15
CA ALA A 21 -9.16 -14.79 12.14
C ALA A 21 -8.40 -15.20 10.87
N ALA A 22 -9.10 -15.26 9.74
CA ALA A 22 -8.47 -15.59 8.45
C ALA A 22 -7.78 -14.35 7.87
N THR A 23 -6.70 -14.57 7.13
CA THR A 23 -6.00 -13.49 6.44
C THR A 23 -6.14 -13.68 4.95
N TYR A 24 -6.53 -12.61 4.27
CA TYR A 24 -6.71 -12.59 2.83
C TYR A 24 -5.82 -11.51 2.19
N ALA A 25 -5.31 -11.84 1.00
CA ALA A 25 -4.65 -10.89 0.12
C ALA A 25 -5.50 -10.68 -1.13
N TYR A 26 -5.71 -9.44 -1.51
CA TYR A 26 -6.40 -9.03 -2.72
C TYR A 26 -5.40 -8.43 -3.69
N ILE A 27 -5.32 -8.97 -4.90
CA ILE A 27 -4.33 -8.59 -5.90
C ILE A 27 -5.03 -8.13 -7.16
N SER A 28 -4.78 -6.90 -7.59
CA SER A 28 -5.27 -6.41 -8.87
C SER A 28 -4.32 -6.80 -10.01
N SER A 29 -4.89 -7.30 -11.09
CA SER A 29 -4.21 -7.68 -12.32
C SER A 29 -4.82 -6.92 -13.50
N PRO A 30 -4.36 -5.68 -13.77
CA PRO A 30 -4.96 -4.80 -14.78
C PRO A 30 -4.99 -5.37 -16.18
N GLY A 31 -3.99 -6.20 -16.54
CA GLY A 31 -3.92 -6.82 -17.88
C GLY A 31 -5.01 -7.87 -18.14
N ASP A 32 -5.63 -8.40 -17.08
CA ASP A 32 -6.76 -9.35 -17.18
C ASP A 32 -8.06 -8.75 -16.64
N GLY A 33 -8.03 -7.52 -16.08
CA GLY A 33 -9.20 -6.87 -15.48
C GLY A 33 -9.69 -7.54 -14.20
N LEU A 34 -8.82 -8.27 -13.49
CA LEU A 34 -9.20 -9.11 -12.35
C LEU A 34 -8.72 -8.56 -11.03
N ILE A 35 -9.52 -8.82 -9.98
CA ILE A 35 -9.06 -8.80 -8.59
C ILE A 35 -9.13 -10.23 -8.08
N SER A 36 -7.97 -10.79 -7.73
CA SER A 36 -7.84 -12.14 -7.20
C SER A 36 -7.73 -12.11 -5.69
N GLN A 37 -8.52 -12.95 -5.02
CA GLN A 37 -8.49 -13.14 -3.58
C GLN A 37 -7.74 -14.41 -3.24
N TYR A 38 -6.76 -14.30 -2.34
CA TYR A 38 -6.00 -15.42 -1.80
C TYR A 38 -6.18 -15.50 -0.29
N ARG A 39 -6.28 -16.72 0.23
CA ARG A 39 -6.10 -16.98 1.65
C ARG A 39 -4.60 -17.11 1.93
N LEU A 40 -4.11 -16.36 2.89
CA LEU A 40 -2.73 -16.45 3.39
C LEU A 40 -2.69 -17.34 4.63
N ASP A 41 -1.97 -18.44 4.56
CA ASP A 41 -1.68 -19.27 5.72
C ASP A 41 -0.61 -18.59 6.59
N GLN A 42 -1.01 -18.10 7.75
CA GLN A 42 -0.14 -17.39 8.68
C GLN A 42 0.96 -18.28 9.29
N SER A 43 0.82 -19.61 9.21
CA SER A 43 1.81 -20.54 9.77
C SER A 43 3.03 -20.74 8.86
N ASN A 44 2.83 -20.76 7.55
CA ASN A 44 3.86 -21.10 6.56
C ASN A 44 3.99 -20.11 5.40
N GLY A 45 3.10 -19.11 5.27
CA GLY A 45 3.14 -18.09 4.22
C GLY A 45 2.54 -18.54 2.87
N ALA A 46 1.93 -19.73 2.80
CA ALA A 46 1.31 -20.19 1.57
C ALA A 46 0.08 -19.36 1.18
N LEU A 47 -0.03 -19.07 -0.11
CA LEU A 47 -1.19 -18.40 -0.71
C LEU A 47 -2.03 -19.42 -1.48
N SER A 48 -3.32 -19.48 -1.17
CA SER A 48 -4.31 -20.31 -1.86
C SER A 48 -5.36 -19.42 -2.51
N LEU A 49 -5.52 -19.52 -3.85
CA LEU A 49 -6.56 -18.78 -4.56
C LEU A 49 -7.94 -19.21 -4.06
N VAL A 50 -8.75 -18.25 -3.64
CA VAL A 50 -10.11 -18.46 -3.13
C VAL A 50 -11.14 -18.10 -4.19
N SER A 51 -11.03 -16.90 -4.74
CA SER A 51 -11.97 -16.37 -5.73
C SER A 51 -11.32 -15.29 -6.59
N GLN A 52 -12.00 -14.95 -7.68
CA GLN A 52 -11.66 -13.84 -8.55
C GLN A 52 -12.92 -13.07 -8.91
N VAL A 53 -12.81 -11.76 -9.01
CA VAL A 53 -13.87 -10.91 -9.55
C VAL A 53 -13.36 -10.20 -10.81
N ASN A 54 -14.21 -10.17 -11.85
CA ASN A 54 -13.95 -9.35 -13.02
C ASN A 54 -14.33 -7.91 -12.67
N ALA A 55 -13.34 -7.06 -12.51
CA ALA A 55 -13.51 -5.65 -12.15
C ALA A 55 -13.50 -4.74 -13.39
N GLY A 56 -12.96 -5.21 -14.50
CA GLY A 56 -12.82 -4.45 -15.72
C GLY A 56 -11.39 -3.99 -16.00
N ASP A 57 -11.20 -3.47 -17.21
CA ASP A 57 -9.89 -3.12 -17.74
C ASP A 57 -9.13 -2.10 -16.88
N GLN A 58 -7.82 -2.32 -16.75
CA GLN A 58 -6.90 -1.45 -16.02
C GLN A 58 -7.30 -1.20 -14.55
N VAL A 59 -7.87 -2.23 -13.89
CA VAL A 59 -8.21 -2.17 -12.46
C VAL A 59 -6.97 -1.98 -11.59
N ASN A 60 -6.77 -0.77 -11.09
CA ASN A 60 -5.66 -0.35 -10.23
C ASN A 60 -5.77 1.18 -9.99
N PRO A 61 -5.41 1.73 -8.81
CA PRO A 61 -5.08 1.08 -7.53
C PRO A 61 -6.29 0.61 -6.72
N MET A 62 -6.03 0.03 -5.55
CA MET A 62 -7.05 -0.40 -4.60
C MET A 62 -6.83 0.23 -3.21
N ALA A 63 -7.88 0.25 -2.40
CA ALA A 63 -7.84 0.63 -0.98
C ALA A 63 -8.93 -0.12 -0.20
N ILE A 64 -8.59 -0.62 1.01
CA ILE A 64 -9.57 -1.20 1.93
C ILE A 64 -9.97 -0.14 2.96
N THR A 65 -11.26 -0.07 3.29
CA THR A 65 -11.76 0.80 4.35
C THR A 65 -11.17 0.41 5.71
N PRO A 66 -10.99 1.36 6.66
CA PRO A 66 -10.37 1.06 7.95
C PRO A 66 -11.11 0.01 8.79
N ASP A 67 -12.42 -0.13 8.59
CA ASP A 67 -13.24 -1.15 9.25
C ASP A 67 -13.18 -2.53 8.55
N GLY A 68 -12.42 -2.64 7.45
CA GLY A 68 -12.22 -3.88 6.70
C GLY A 68 -13.43 -4.37 5.92
N LYS A 69 -14.48 -3.55 5.75
CA LYS A 69 -15.75 -4.02 5.17
C LYS A 69 -15.86 -3.83 3.66
N VAL A 70 -15.09 -2.89 3.09
CA VAL A 70 -15.16 -2.57 1.66
C VAL A 70 -13.78 -2.42 1.08
N LEU A 71 -13.59 -2.98 -0.11
CA LEU A 71 -12.46 -2.74 -0.98
C LEU A 71 -12.90 -1.83 -2.12
N PHE A 72 -12.26 -0.68 -2.26
CA PHE A 72 -12.38 0.21 -3.41
C PHE A 72 -11.30 -0.08 -4.44
N ALA A 73 -11.67 -0.08 -5.73
CA ALA A 73 -10.76 -0.30 -6.85
C ALA A 73 -11.02 0.71 -7.96
N ALA A 74 -9.99 1.42 -8.41
CA ALA A 74 -10.11 2.35 -9.53
C ALA A 74 -10.01 1.64 -10.87
N LEU A 75 -10.77 2.12 -11.87
CA LEU A 75 -10.58 1.80 -13.27
C LEU A 75 -9.89 2.97 -13.97
N ARG A 76 -8.75 2.69 -14.61
CA ARG A 76 -7.89 3.70 -15.24
C ARG A 76 -8.20 3.91 -16.72
N VAL A 77 -9.30 3.39 -17.20
CA VAL A 77 -9.87 3.62 -18.55
C VAL A 77 -11.09 4.52 -18.46
N LYS A 78 -11.32 5.32 -19.50
CA LYS A 78 -12.51 6.17 -19.56
C LYS A 78 -13.79 5.36 -19.82
N PRO A 79 -14.90 5.68 -19.16
CA PRO A 79 -15.03 6.70 -18.11
C PRO A 79 -14.34 6.23 -16.82
N PHE A 80 -13.52 7.12 -16.22
CA PHE A 80 -12.81 6.79 -14.97
C PHE A 80 -13.80 6.56 -13.85
N GLN A 81 -13.64 5.46 -13.11
CA GLN A 81 -14.61 5.04 -12.09
C GLN A 81 -13.89 4.40 -10.91
N VAL A 82 -14.52 4.44 -9.76
CA VAL A 82 -14.19 3.60 -8.61
C VAL A 82 -15.32 2.60 -8.39
N LEU A 83 -14.93 1.35 -8.17
CA LEU A 83 -15.82 0.24 -7.82
C LEU A 83 -15.63 -0.06 -6.34
N GLY A 84 -16.73 -0.21 -5.60
CA GLY A 84 -16.74 -0.69 -4.22
C GLY A 84 -17.21 -2.14 -4.17
N TYR A 85 -16.47 -2.97 -3.45
CA TYR A 85 -16.80 -4.36 -3.19
C TYR A 85 -16.96 -4.57 -1.70
N ARG A 86 -18.10 -5.14 -1.28
CA ARG A 86 -18.27 -5.60 0.08
C ARG A 86 -17.37 -6.80 0.31
N ILE A 87 -16.67 -6.80 1.44
CA ILE A 87 -15.85 -7.93 1.91
C ILE A 87 -16.68 -8.73 2.89
N ASP A 88 -16.91 -10.01 2.60
CA ASP A 88 -17.55 -10.91 3.55
C ASP A 88 -16.63 -11.15 4.74
N PRO A 89 -17.08 -10.91 5.99
CA PRO A 89 -16.21 -10.97 7.16
C PRO A 89 -15.69 -12.37 7.49
N LYS A 90 -16.32 -13.42 6.98
CA LYS A 90 -15.93 -14.83 7.25
C LYS A 90 -15.05 -15.40 6.15
N SER A 91 -15.47 -15.22 4.89
CA SER A 91 -14.80 -15.80 3.72
C SER A 91 -13.86 -14.83 3.02
N GLY A 92 -13.91 -13.52 3.33
CA GLY A 92 -13.19 -12.47 2.63
C GLY A 92 -13.69 -12.27 1.19
N GLN A 93 -14.75 -12.96 0.74
CA GLN A 93 -15.25 -12.86 -0.64
C GLN A 93 -15.70 -11.44 -0.97
N LEU A 94 -15.40 -11.02 -2.20
CA LEU A 94 -15.78 -9.73 -2.76
C LEU A 94 -17.13 -9.83 -3.48
N THR A 95 -18.08 -8.98 -3.11
CA THR A 95 -19.36 -8.82 -3.83
C THR A 95 -19.51 -7.36 -4.26
N PRO A 96 -19.91 -7.07 -5.51
CA PRO A 96 -20.15 -5.71 -5.97
C PRO A 96 -21.11 -4.97 -5.04
N LEU A 97 -20.77 -3.73 -4.68
CA LEU A 97 -21.52 -2.92 -3.74
C LEU A 97 -21.88 -1.54 -4.29
N SER A 98 -20.87 -0.81 -4.76
CA SER A 98 -21.03 0.59 -5.18
C SER A 98 -20.18 0.90 -6.41
N LYS A 99 -20.52 2.00 -7.07
CA LYS A 99 -19.81 2.53 -8.23
C LYS A 99 -20.00 4.04 -8.28
N ALA A 100 -18.89 4.76 -8.48
CA ALA A 100 -18.93 6.22 -8.61
C ALA A 100 -17.92 6.71 -9.67
N PRO A 101 -18.09 7.92 -10.21
CA PRO A 101 -17.10 8.51 -11.09
C PRO A 101 -15.82 8.84 -10.34
N LEU A 102 -14.70 8.83 -11.07
CA LEU A 102 -13.45 9.45 -10.66
C LEU A 102 -13.17 10.63 -11.60
N ALA A 103 -12.67 11.73 -11.05
CA ALA A 103 -12.35 12.90 -11.85
C ALA A 103 -11.27 12.62 -12.91
N GLN A 104 -10.34 11.72 -12.57
CA GLN A 104 -9.15 11.42 -13.38
C GLN A 104 -8.71 9.95 -13.22
N SER A 105 -7.73 9.54 -14.05
CA SER A 105 -7.03 8.28 -13.87
C SER A 105 -6.16 8.35 -12.61
N MET A 106 -6.42 7.51 -11.61
CA MET A 106 -5.71 7.52 -10.34
C MET A 106 -4.46 6.64 -10.37
N ALA A 107 -3.34 7.17 -9.88
CA ALA A 107 -2.12 6.41 -9.59
C ALA A 107 -2.13 5.80 -8.19
N TYR A 108 -2.94 6.38 -7.29
CA TYR A 108 -3.09 5.95 -5.91
C TYR A 108 -4.52 6.15 -5.42
N LEU A 109 -4.99 5.23 -4.59
CA LEU A 109 -6.19 5.40 -3.76
C LEU A 109 -5.85 5.14 -2.31
N SER A 110 -6.51 5.85 -1.41
CA SER A 110 -6.58 5.53 0.02
C SER A 110 -7.92 5.99 0.58
N THR A 111 -8.31 5.43 1.71
CA THR A 111 -9.35 6.03 2.54
C THR A 111 -8.70 6.82 3.67
N ASP A 112 -9.40 7.82 4.18
CA ASP A 112 -9.03 8.44 5.45
C ASP A 112 -9.21 7.44 6.60
N ARG A 113 -8.72 7.77 7.81
CA ARG A 113 -8.77 6.85 8.95
C ARG A 113 -10.16 6.63 9.52
N SER A 114 -11.10 7.51 9.23
CA SER A 114 -12.50 7.35 9.62
C SER A 114 -13.30 6.51 8.62
N GLY A 115 -12.81 6.34 7.39
CA GLY A 115 -13.53 5.70 6.28
C GLY A 115 -14.60 6.58 5.65
N HIS A 116 -14.62 7.89 5.98
CA HIS A 116 -15.61 8.84 5.43
C HIS A 116 -15.17 9.48 4.12
N TYR A 117 -13.89 9.37 3.77
CA TYR A 117 -13.35 9.99 2.55
C TYR A 117 -12.49 9.01 1.77
N LEU A 118 -12.68 9.02 0.46
CA LEU A 118 -11.79 8.39 -0.52
C LEU A 118 -10.87 9.47 -1.08
N LEU A 119 -9.57 9.26 -0.94
CA LEU A 119 -8.53 10.14 -1.47
C LEU A 119 -7.88 9.47 -2.69
N GLY A 120 -7.65 10.27 -3.74
CA GLY A 120 -6.96 9.82 -4.95
C GLY A 120 -5.83 10.76 -5.34
N ALA A 121 -4.74 10.22 -5.88
CA ALA A 121 -3.69 10.98 -6.52
C ALA A 121 -3.61 10.63 -8.01
N SER A 122 -3.62 11.65 -8.87
CA SER A 122 -3.54 11.49 -10.31
C SER A 122 -2.20 11.99 -10.84
N TYR A 123 -1.42 11.06 -11.40
CA TYR A 123 -0.14 11.34 -12.02
C TYR A 123 -0.27 12.18 -13.29
N GLY A 124 -1.24 11.85 -14.15
CA GLY A 124 -1.41 12.51 -15.43
C GLY A 124 -2.23 13.79 -15.39
N ALA A 125 -2.96 14.04 -14.29
CA ALA A 125 -3.77 15.25 -14.11
C ALA A 125 -3.16 16.21 -13.07
N ASP A 126 -2.02 15.85 -12.47
CA ASP A 126 -1.30 16.71 -11.52
C ASP A 126 -2.20 17.17 -10.35
N ALA A 127 -2.97 16.23 -9.79
CA ALA A 127 -4.01 16.54 -8.82
C ALA A 127 -4.16 15.49 -7.72
N VAL A 128 -4.63 15.95 -6.57
CA VAL A 128 -5.20 15.12 -5.50
C VAL A 128 -6.71 15.37 -5.45
N THR A 129 -7.47 14.29 -5.24
CA THR A 129 -8.93 14.36 -5.13
C THR A 129 -9.42 13.81 -3.80
N VAL A 130 -10.56 14.30 -3.33
CA VAL A 130 -11.26 13.79 -2.14
C VAL A 130 -12.74 13.66 -2.48
N GLN A 131 -13.30 12.48 -2.16
CA GLN A 131 -14.73 12.18 -2.30
C GLN A 131 -15.28 11.70 -0.95
N ALA A 132 -16.41 12.24 -0.52
CA ALA A 132 -17.10 11.72 0.66
C ALA A 132 -17.62 10.30 0.38
N ILE A 133 -17.58 9.44 1.40
CA ILE A 133 -18.14 8.08 1.40
C ILE A 133 -19.32 8.09 2.38
N ASP A 134 -20.49 7.70 1.94
CA ASP A 134 -21.66 7.61 2.81
C ASP A 134 -21.69 6.32 3.66
N LYS A 135 -22.71 6.18 4.50
CA LYS A 135 -22.89 5.00 5.37
C LYS A 135 -23.17 3.70 4.61
N ALA A 136 -23.55 3.79 3.34
CA ALA A 136 -23.73 2.64 2.45
C ALA A 136 -22.46 2.31 1.66
N TYR A 137 -21.35 3.01 1.94
CA TYR A 137 -20.07 2.92 1.23
C TYR A 137 -20.18 3.35 -0.23
N GLN A 138 -21.07 4.31 -0.53
CA GLN A 138 -21.18 4.92 -1.83
C GLN A 138 -20.31 6.18 -1.87
N PRO A 139 -19.24 6.24 -2.71
CA PRO A 139 -18.52 7.49 -2.93
C PRO A 139 -19.40 8.51 -3.64
N SER A 140 -19.30 9.77 -3.23
CA SER A 140 -20.06 10.89 -3.77
C SER A 140 -19.62 11.23 -5.21
N ASP A 141 -20.56 11.70 -6.02
CA ASP A 141 -20.27 12.29 -7.34
C ASP A 141 -19.63 13.68 -7.22
N ASN A 142 -19.76 14.33 -6.05
CA ASN A 142 -19.09 15.60 -5.78
C ASN A 142 -17.64 15.36 -5.37
N ILE A 143 -16.71 15.77 -6.22
CA ILE A 143 -15.27 15.51 -6.08
C ILE A 143 -14.54 16.82 -5.80
N LEU A 144 -13.93 16.94 -4.63
CA LEU A 144 -12.97 18.00 -4.36
C LEU A 144 -11.66 17.69 -5.09
N SER A 145 -11.08 18.66 -5.78
CA SER A 145 -9.83 18.50 -6.54
C SER A 145 -8.85 19.62 -6.24
N TYR A 146 -7.60 19.25 -6.01
CA TYR A 146 -6.52 20.15 -5.62
C TYR A 146 -5.34 19.98 -6.58
N ALA A 147 -4.94 21.06 -7.23
CA ALA A 147 -3.75 21.07 -8.07
C ALA A 147 -2.48 20.90 -7.22
N THR A 148 -1.56 20.06 -7.68
CA THR A 148 -0.36 19.69 -6.92
C THR A 148 0.96 20.13 -7.55
N GLY A 149 0.96 20.46 -8.83
CA GLY A 149 2.15 20.45 -9.68
C GLY A 149 2.40 19.05 -10.25
N PRO A 150 3.45 18.88 -11.10
CA PRO A 150 3.61 17.68 -11.92
C PRO A 150 3.66 16.38 -11.13
N HIS A 151 2.85 15.39 -11.56
CA HIS A 151 2.95 13.99 -11.22
C HIS A 151 2.73 13.65 -9.73
N ALA A 152 1.57 14.06 -9.16
CA ALA A 152 1.13 13.55 -7.87
C ALA A 152 0.98 12.02 -7.93
N HIS A 153 1.66 11.28 -7.04
CA HIS A 153 1.71 9.84 -7.14
C HIS A 153 1.05 9.09 -5.99
N SER A 154 0.94 9.70 -4.82
CA SER A 154 0.26 9.11 -3.66
C SER A 154 -0.34 10.17 -2.77
N VAL A 155 -1.39 9.80 -2.02
CA VAL A 155 -1.97 10.62 -0.97
C VAL A 155 -2.44 9.72 0.16
N ARG A 156 -2.11 10.08 1.42
CA ARG A 156 -2.56 9.36 2.61
C ARG A 156 -2.74 10.30 3.78
N THR A 157 -3.72 10.00 4.63
CA THR A 157 -3.86 10.66 5.93
C THR A 157 -2.92 10.04 6.96
N ASP A 158 -2.46 10.85 7.90
CA ASP A 158 -1.69 10.39 9.03
C ASP A 158 -2.53 9.51 9.98
N PRO A 159 -1.92 8.79 10.93
CA PRO A 159 -2.67 7.96 11.88
C PRO A 159 -3.67 8.71 12.74
N SER A 160 -3.48 10.02 12.99
CA SER A 160 -4.42 10.86 13.74
C SER A 160 -5.62 11.34 12.92
N ASN A 161 -5.59 11.14 11.61
CA ASN A 161 -6.58 11.63 10.63
C ASN A 161 -6.73 13.17 10.56
N ARG A 162 -5.75 13.91 11.06
CA ARG A 162 -5.76 15.38 11.05
C ARG A 162 -5.02 15.98 9.85
N PHE A 163 -4.11 15.22 9.28
CA PHE A 163 -3.22 15.68 8.23
C PHE A 163 -3.19 14.70 7.05
N ALA A 164 -2.95 15.23 5.85
CA ALA A 164 -2.75 14.43 4.65
C ALA A 164 -1.46 14.83 3.96
N TYR A 165 -0.75 13.84 3.38
CA TYR A 165 0.51 14.06 2.69
C TYR A 165 0.50 13.40 1.32
N THR A 166 1.19 14.04 0.37
CA THR A 166 1.24 13.61 -1.02
C THR A 166 2.68 13.57 -1.52
N GLY A 167 3.09 12.42 -2.07
CA GLY A 167 4.31 12.35 -2.87
C GLY A 167 4.07 12.99 -4.24
N ASN A 168 4.73 14.11 -4.51
CA ASN A 168 4.64 14.82 -5.79
C ASN A 168 5.93 14.62 -6.57
N LEU A 169 5.92 13.64 -7.47
CA LEU A 169 7.11 13.07 -8.10
C LEU A 169 7.83 14.08 -8.99
N GLY A 170 7.12 14.74 -9.91
CA GLY A 170 7.73 15.61 -10.89
C GLY A 170 8.11 16.99 -10.35
N ALA A 171 7.69 17.32 -9.12
CA ALA A 171 8.03 18.59 -8.48
C ALA A 171 9.08 18.46 -7.37
N ASP A 172 9.56 17.23 -7.08
CA ASP A 172 10.47 16.94 -5.96
C ASP A 172 9.97 17.50 -4.62
N ARG A 173 8.67 17.28 -4.33
CA ARG A 173 8.00 17.81 -3.15
C ARG A 173 7.18 16.74 -2.44
N VAL A 174 7.10 16.90 -1.13
CA VAL A 174 6.08 16.24 -0.32
C VAL A 174 5.07 17.31 0.09
N LEU A 175 3.86 17.23 -0.44
CA LEU A 175 2.80 18.17 -0.10
C LEU A 175 2.21 17.82 1.25
N GLN A 176 1.78 18.83 2.00
CA GLN A 176 1.29 18.70 3.35
C GLN A 176 0.01 19.53 3.54
N TYR A 177 -1.03 18.86 4.05
CA TYR A 177 -2.36 19.45 4.21
C TYR A 177 -2.93 19.13 5.58
N ARG A 178 -3.74 20.05 6.10
CA ARG A 178 -4.72 19.78 7.15
C ARG A 178 -5.98 19.21 6.49
N LEU A 179 -6.49 18.12 7.01
CA LEU A 179 -7.78 17.56 6.62
C LEU A 179 -8.88 18.09 7.53
N ASP A 180 -9.94 18.63 6.96
CA ASP A 180 -11.19 18.92 7.67
C ASP A 180 -12.02 17.62 7.74
N ASP A 181 -12.23 17.08 8.91
CA ASP A 181 -12.92 15.80 9.16
C ASP A 181 -14.43 15.83 8.85
N LYS A 182 -15.02 17.04 8.70
CA LYS A 182 -16.45 17.24 8.42
C LYS A 182 -16.73 17.41 6.95
N THR A 183 -15.81 18.02 6.22
CA THR A 183 -16.03 18.39 4.81
C THR A 183 -15.13 17.66 3.84
N GLY A 184 -14.05 17.01 4.32
CA GLY A 184 -12.99 16.41 3.50
C GLY A 184 -12.07 17.43 2.85
N ALA A 185 -12.21 18.73 3.16
CA ALA A 185 -11.40 19.77 2.56
C ALA A 185 -9.93 19.66 3.01
N LEU A 186 -9.02 19.86 2.05
CA LEU A 186 -7.58 19.90 2.28
C LEU A 186 -7.09 21.34 2.28
N THR A 187 -6.49 21.78 3.38
CA THR A 187 -5.89 23.12 3.51
C THR A 187 -4.37 22.99 3.60
N PRO A 188 -3.58 23.67 2.75
CA PRO A 188 -2.13 23.61 2.80
C PRO A 188 -1.56 24.04 4.18
N ILE A 189 -0.52 23.33 4.64
CA ILE A 189 0.20 23.66 5.87
C ILE A 189 1.44 24.48 5.51
N GLY A 190 1.57 25.67 6.08
CA GLY A 190 2.69 26.59 5.77
C GLY A 190 2.76 26.93 4.29
N SER A 191 3.89 26.64 3.63
CA SER A 191 4.06 26.80 2.18
C SER A 191 3.28 25.76 1.34
N GLY A 192 2.63 24.79 1.99
CA GLY A 192 1.93 23.67 1.36
C GLY A 192 2.82 22.46 1.04
N TYR A 193 4.13 22.56 1.20
CA TYR A 193 5.05 21.47 0.88
C TYR A 193 6.40 21.58 1.59
N VAL A 194 7.13 20.46 1.57
CA VAL A 194 8.58 20.40 1.85
C VAL A 194 9.27 19.89 0.59
N SER A 195 10.34 20.57 0.18
CA SER A 195 11.18 20.12 -0.95
C SER A 195 12.11 19.00 -0.49
N VAL A 196 12.37 18.07 -1.40
CA VAL A 196 13.46 17.08 -1.29
C VAL A 196 14.56 17.42 -2.29
N PRO A 197 15.74 16.78 -2.24
CA PRO A 197 16.78 17.00 -3.26
C PRO A 197 16.23 16.82 -4.68
N ALA A 198 16.73 17.61 -5.61
CA ALA A 198 16.33 17.57 -7.01
C ALA A 198 16.49 16.16 -7.60
N ASN A 199 15.57 15.78 -8.46
CA ASN A 199 15.50 14.46 -9.10
C ASN A 199 15.32 13.29 -8.10
N THR A 200 14.76 13.52 -6.93
CA THR A 200 14.39 12.45 -5.99
C THR A 200 13.15 11.70 -6.48
N GLY A 201 12.12 12.40 -6.92
CA GLY A 201 10.85 11.85 -7.37
C GLY A 201 10.04 11.23 -6.22
N PRO A 202 9.54 12.01 -5.24
CA PRO A 202 8.69 11.50 -4.15
C PRO A 202 7.48 10.74 -4.68
N ARG A 203 7.34 9.47 -4.28
CA ARG A 203 6.34 8.57 -4.87
C ARG A 203 5.33 8.06 -3.86
N HIS A 204 5.54 6.92 -3.28
CA HIS A 204 4.72 6.36 -2.21
C HIS A 204 5.26 6.77 -0.85
N LEU A 205 4.39 6.71 0.16
CA LEU A 205 4.72 7.11 1.52
C LEU A 205 4.08 6.17 2.55
N THR A 206 4.72 6.07 3.71
CA THR A 206 4.22 5.31 4.85
C THR A 206 4.56 6.02 6.16
N PHE A 207 3.79 5.74 7.22
CA PHE A 207 3.99 6.35 8.53
C PHE A 207 4.62 5.37 9.50
N SER A 208 5.36 5.90 10.48
CA SER A 208 5.71 5.12 11.67
C SER A 208 4.43 4.69 12.40
N LYS A 209 4.53 3.64 13.20
CA LYS A 209 3.39 3.07 13.92
C LYS A 209 2.75 4.07 14.89
N ASP A 210 3.55 4.94 15.50
CA ASP A 210 3.12 5.98 16.43
C ASP A 210 2.72 7.31 15.74
N GLY A 211 2.82 7.37 14.41
CA GLY A 211 2.45 8.55 13.61
C GLY A 211 3.41 9.74 13.69
N LYS A 212 4.56 9.61 14.37
CA LYS A 212 5.52 10.71 14.51
C LYS A 212 6.39 10.95 13.30
N TYR A 213 6.53 9.93 12.45
CA TYR A 213 7.42 9.97 11.30
C TYR A 213 6.71 9.58 10.02
N LEU A 214 7.11 10.22 8.93
CA LEU A 214 6.71 9.92 7.56
C LEU A 214 7.94 9.47 6.78
N TYR A 215 7.81 8.37 6.03
CA TYR A 215 8.82 7.85 5.12
C TYR A 215 8.33 7.92 3.70
N VAL A 216 9.15 8.45 2.80
CA VAL A 216 8.79 8.66 1.39
C VAL A 216 9.87 8.07 0.51
N VAL A 217 9.48 7.19 -0.43
CA VAL A 217 10.42 6.65 -1.42
C VAL A 217 10.62 7.63 -2.58
N GLY A 218 11.85 7.81 -2.99
CA GLY A 218 12.22 8.53 -4.20
C GLY A 218 12.29 7.57 -5.40
N GLU A 219 11.38 7.72 -6.36
CA GLU A 219 11.34 6.84 -7.54
C GLU A 219 12.63 6.92 -8.35
N MET A 220 13.19 8.12 -8.53
CA MET A 220 14.35 8.36 -9.36
C MET A 220 15.68 8.20 -8.62
N SER A 221 15.69 8.50 -7.32
CA SER A 221 16.92 8.41 -6.51
C SER A 221 17.12 7.03 -5.86
N GLY A 222 16.06 6.24 -5.68
CA GLY A 222 16.13 4.98 -4.92
C GLY A 222 16.43 5.19 -3.44
N THR A 223 16.15 6.39 -2.92
CA THR A 223 16.31 6.71 -1.50
C THR A 223 14.98 6.62 -0.76
N VAL A 224 15.06 6.53 0.56
CA VAL A 224 13.94 6.79 1.46
C VAL A 224 14.25 8.03 2.26
N THR A 225 13.42 9.06 2.14
CA THR A 225 13.50 10.28 2.94
C THR A 225 12.60 10.14 4.16
N ALA A 226 13.13 10.38 5.35
CA ALA A 226 12.40 10.38 6.61
C ALA A 226 12.15 11.82 7.06
N PHE A 227 10.91 12.05 7.53
CA PHE A 227 10.47 13.32 8.08
C PHE A 227 9.89 13.10 9.48
N SER A 228 10.14 14.02 10.40
CA SER A 228 9.32 14.15 11.60
C SER A 228 8.06 14.96 11.30
N ILE A 229 6.97 14.59 11.96
CA ILE A 229 5.67 15.27 11.85
C ILE A 229 5.48 16.07 13.14
N ASN A 230 5.26 17.37 13.02
CA ASN A 230 4.87 18.19 14.16
C ASN A 230 3.42 17.84 14.57
N ASP A 231 3.23 17.31 15.75
CA ASP A 231 1.93 16.80 16.21
C ASP A 231 0.81 17.86 16.20
N SER A 232 1.11 19.12 16.48
CA SER A 232 0.09 20.17 16.55
C SER A 232 -0.23 20.79 15.18
N THR A 233 0.75 20.91 14.30
CA THR A 233 0.61 21.62 13.01
C THR A 233 0.55 20.71 11.81
N GLY A 234 1.09 19.48 11.90
CA GLY A 234 1.29 18.57 10.78
C GLY A 234 2.48 18.94 9.90
N ALA A 235 3.25 19.97 10.23
CA ALA A 235 4.38 20.39 9.43
C ALA A 235 5.50 19.33 9.45
N LEU A 236 6.05 19.04 8.26
CA LEU A 236 7.15 18.10 8.07
C LEU A 236 8.51 18.77 8.26
N THR A 237 9.42 18.07 8.92
CA THR A 237 10.84 18.42 8.96
C THR A 237 11.66 17.20 8.53
N GLN A 238 12.48 17.33 7.48
CA GLN A 238 13.36 16.26 7.03
C GLN A 238 14.41 15.95 8.11
N ILE A 239 14.54 14.67 8.47
CA ILE A 239 15.46 14.20 9.52
C ILE A 239 16.56 13.29 8.99
N ALA A 240 16.28 12.52 7.92
CA ALA A 240 17.24 11.60 7.33
C ALA A 240 16.94 11.30 5.87
N VAL A 241 17.96 10.85 5.14
CA VAL A 241 17.85 10.22 3.81
C VAL A 241 18.70 8.97 3.82
N ALA A 242 18.12 7.83 3.46
CA ALA A 242 18.83 6.56 3.37
C ALA A 242 18.81 6.04 1.93
N ASN A 243 19.98 5.69 1.39
CA ASN A 243 20.08 5.09 0.05
C ASN A 243 19.72 3.60 0.13
N GLY A 244 18.80 3.17 -0.74
CA GLY A 244 18.38 1.77 -0.89
C GLY A 244 19.00 1.05 -2.08
N ILE A 245 19.83 1.73 -2.89
CA ILE A 245 20.41 1.18 -4.11
C ILE A 245 21.91 0.97 -3.90
N PRO A 246 22.36 -0.27 -3.63
CA PRO A 246 23.79 -0.54 -3.51
C PRO A 246 24.48 -0.42 -4.87
N GLU A 247 25.72 0.06 -4.87
CA GLU A 247 26.54 0.32 -6.07
C GLU A 247 26.68 -0.90 -6.98
N ARG A 248 26.63 -2.12 -6.43
CA ARG A 248 26.72 -3.36 -7.20
C ARG A 248 25.62 -3.52 -8.24
N LEU A 249 24.47 -2.82 -8.10
CA LEU A 249 23.38 -2.85 -9.08
C LEU A 249 23.67 -2.03 -10.33
N LYS A 250 24.65 -1.13 -10.27
CA LYS A 250 25.13 -0.30 -11.41
C LYS A 250 23.98 0.42 -12.14
N LEU A 251 22.99 0.90 -11.40
CA LEU A 251 21.86 1.66 -11.96
C LEU A 251 22.24 3.13 -12.07
N ALA A 252 21.98 3.72 -13.21
CA ALA A 252 22.03 5.17 -13.39
C ALA A 252 20.87 5.81 -12.63
N HIS A 253 20.99 7.09 -12.33
CA HIS A 253 19.91 7.87 -11.72
C HIS A 253 18.65 7.80 -12.58
N GLY A 254 17.48 7.71 -11.95
CA GLY A 254 16.19 7.65 -12.63
C GLY A 254 15.80 8.98 -13.28
N GLU A 255 14.79 8.91 -14.11
CA GLU A 255 14.18 10.04 -14.78
C GLU A 255 12.66 9.97 -14.68
N VAL A 256 11.98 11.13 -14.78
CA VAL A 256 10.52 11.18 -14.82
C VAL A 256 10.03 10.43 -16.06
N ARG A 257 9.12 9.48 -15.86
CA ARG A 257 8.51 8.72 -16.95
C ARG A 257 7.16 9.31 -17.29
N ASP A 258 7.11 10.15 -18.28
CA ASP A 258 5.86 10.70 -18.80
C ASP A 258 5.38 9.84 -19.98
N ALA A 259 4.25 9.15 -19.79
CA ALA A 259 3.65 8.33 -20.84
C ALA A 259 3.24 9.16 -22.09
N ARG A 260 3.10 10.48 -21.95
CA ARG A 260 2.78 11.38 -23.07
C ARG A 260 3.97 11.59 -23.99
N ASN A 261 5.19 11.58 -23.44
CA ASN A 261 6.40 11.87 -24.17
C ASN A 261 7.15 10.62 -24.60
N ASN A 262 6.91 9.47 -23.94
CA ASN A 262 7.54 8.18 -24.26
C ASN A 262 9.08 8.21 -24.35
N ASP A 263 9.69 9.15 -23.61
CA ASP A 263 11.07 9.62 -23.75
C ASP A 263 12.11 8.55 -23.40
N LEU A 264 11.72 7.55 -22.59
CA LEU A 264 12.62 6.48 -22.14
C LEU A 264 12.37 5.15 -22.85
N LYS A 265 11.52 5.11 -23.88
CA LYS A 265 11.16 3.86 -24.56
C LYS A 265 12.38 3.20 -25.20
N ASP A 266 13.25 3.98 -25.76
CA ASP A 266 14.43 3.53 -26.51
C ASP A 266 15.76 3.74 -25.74
N ASP A 267 15.69 4.18 -24.46
CA ASP A 267 16.87 4.32 -23.60
C ASP A 267 17.26 2.95 -23.01
N PRO A 268 18.38 2.34 -23.44
CA PRO A 268 18.84 1.06 -22.91
C PRO A 268 19.48 1.15 -21.53
N THR A 269 19.67 2.36 -21.00
CA THR A 269 20.37 2.58 -19.73
C THR A 269 19.55 2.02 -18.57
N PRO A 270 20.10 1.08 -17.78
CA PRO A 270 19.40 0.60 -16.59
C PRO A 270 19.37 1.70 -15.53
N ARG A 271 18.20 2.30 -15.32
CA ARG A 271 17.99 3.40 -14.40
C ARG A 271 17.24 2.95 -13.16
N ILE A 272 17.50 3.61 -12.04
CA ILE A 272 16.73 3.48 -10.81
C ILE A 272 15.24 3.76 -11.11
N TRP A 273 14.39 2.86 -10.61
CA TRP A 273 12.95 2.97 -10.77
C TRP A 273 12.24 2.39 -9.54
N ALA A 274 12.52 2.99 -8.37
CA ALA A 274 11.92 2.55 -7.11
C ALA A 274 10.40 2.74 -7.13
N ALA A 275 9.65 1.96 -6.34
CA ALA A 275 8.20 1.98 -6.47
C ALA A 275 7.46 2.11 -5.13
N ASP A 276 7.44 1.08 -4.31
CA ASP A 276 6.66 1.05 -3.08
C ASP A 276 7.54 0.95 -1.85
N LEU A 277 7.00 1.34 -0.72
CA LEU A 277 7.62 1.13 0.57
C LEU A 277 6.57 0.74 1.60
N ARG A 278 6.94 -0.17 2.50
CA ARG A 278 6.10 -0.60 3.63
C ARG A 278 6.93 -0.71 4.89
N ILE A 279 6.36 -0.24 5.99
CA ILE A 279 6.92 -0.46 7.33
C ILE A 279 6.31 -1.74 7.92
N SER A 280 7.13 -2.51 8.66
CA SER A 280 6.64 -3.70 9.36
C SER A 280 5.61 -3.34 10.44
N PRO A 281 4.68 -4.24 10.78
CA PRO A 281 3.65 -3.97 11.79
C PRO A 281 4.19 -3.61 13.18
N ASP A 282 5.42 -4.06 13.52
CA ASP A 282 6.11 -3.67 14.75
C ASP A 282 6.83 -2.32 14.65
N GLY A 283 6.94 -1.75 13.44
CA GLY A 283 7.56 -0.45 13.17
C GLY A 283 9.09 -0.46 13.08
N LYS A 284 9.75 -1.63 13.13
CA LYS A 284 11.22 -1.72 13.24
C LYS A 284 11.95 -1.91 11.92
N LEU A 285 11.24 -2.36 10.89
CA LEU A 285 11.79 -2.61 9.57
C LEU A 285 10.99 -1.84 8.51
N LEU A 286 11.68 -1.37 7.49
CA LEU A 286 11.06 -0.77 6.31
C LEU A 286 11.63 -1.46 5.07
N PHE A 287 10.76 -1.77 4.11
CA PHE A 287 11.15 -2.38 2.84
C PHE A 287 10.75 -1.49 1.68
N MET A 288 11.62 -1.43 0.67
CA MET A 288 11.44 -0.64 -0.55
C MET A 288 11.66 -1.51 -1.77
N THR A 289 10.77 -1.43 -2.77
CA THR A 289 10.94 -2.14 -4.05
C THR A 289 11.72 -1.32 -5.06
N GLU A 290 12.53 -2.00 -5.88
CA GLU A 290 13.22 -1.44 -7.02
C GLU A 290 12.90 -2.26 -8.28
N ARG A 291 12.30 -1.62 -9.30
CA ARG A 291 11.72 -2.31 -10.46
C ARG A 291 12.73 -2.76 -11.50
N THR A 292 13.77 -1.98 -11.75
CA THR A 292 14.78 -2.25 -12.79
C THR A 292 15.62 -3.48 -12.45
N SER A 293 16.08 -3.56 -11.20
CA SER A 293 16.87 -4.70 -10.70
C SER A 293 16.02 -5.87 -10.19
N SER A 294 14.71 -5.72 -10.14
CA SER A 294 13.80 -6.68 -9.51
C SER A 294 14.27 -7.05 -8.11
N SER A 295 14.31 -6.06 -7.23
CA SER A 295 14.83 -6.24 -5.88
C SER A 295 14.01 -5.52 -4.81
N VAL A 296 14.22 -5.93 -3.56
CA VAL A 296 13.66 -5.32 -2.37
C VAL A 296 14.79 -4.95 -1.42
N SER A 297 14.84 -3.69 -1.00
CA SER A 297 15.81 -3.17 -0.03
C SER A 297 15.19 -3.08 1.34
N ALA A 298 15.91 -3.56 2.36
CA ALA A 298 15.53 -3.56 3.76
C ALA A 298 16.29 -2.50 4.54
N PHE A 299 15.58 -1.83 5.46
CA PHE A 299 16.13 -0.82 6.38
C PHE A 299 15.69 -1.13 7.80
N ALA A 300 16.59 -0.92 8.76
CA ALA A 300 16.22 -0.80 10.17
C ALA A 300 15.70 0.61 10.44
N VAL A 301 14.63 0.68 11.22
CA VAL A 301 13.99 1.93 11.66
C VAL A 301 14.35 2.15 13.13
N ASP A 302 14.95 3.29 13.42
CA ASP A 302 15.05 3.77 14.80
C ASP A 302 13.69 4.39 15.19
N THR A 303 12.94 3.67 15.99
CA THR A 303 11.59 4.08 16.39
C THR A 303 11.57 5.31 17.31
N THR A 304 12.72 5.69 17.87
CA THR A 304 12.85 6.86 18.75
C THR A 304 13.13 8.14 17.97
N THR A 305 13.99 8.04 16.96
CA THR A 305 14.46 9.18 16.17
C THR A 305 13.85 9.26 14.77
N GLY A 306 13.19 8.20 14.30
CA GLY A 306 12.71 8.06 12.92
C GLY A 306 13.82 7.80 11.91
N GLY A 307 15.07 7.66 12.35
CA GLY A 307 16.22 7.41 11.49
C GLY A 307 16.15 6.06 10.79
N LEU A 308 16.80 5.99 9.62
CA LEU A 308 16.86 4.79 8.79
C LEU A 308 18.30 4.32 8.61
N ARG A 309 18.52 3.02 8.73
CA ARG A 309 19.80 2.39 8.41
C ARG A 309 19.58 1.28 7.38
N PHE A 310 20.18 1.43 6.20
CA PHE A 310 20.19 0.37 5.18
C PHE A 310 20.76 -0.92 5.73
N LEU A 311 20.10 -2.03 5.48
CA LEU A 311 20.52 -3.37 5.92
C LEU A 311 21.06 -4.16 4.73
N GLN A 312 20.20 -4.43 3.77
CA GLN A 312 20.50 -5.31 2.65
C GLN A 312 19.55 -5.06 1.50
N ASN A 313 19.97 -5.38 0.28
CA ASN A 313 19.13 -5.47 -0.89
C ASN A 313 19.05 -6.93 -1.35
N TYR A 314 17.84 -7.43 -1.50
CA TYR A 314 17.50 -8.81 -1.87
C TYR A 314 16.95 -8.86 -3.29
N PRO A 315 17.52 -9.67 -4.21
CA PRO A 315 16.86 -9.96 -5.46
C PRO A 315 15.56 -10.72 -5.19
N VAL A 316 14.52 -10.41 -5.96
CA VAL A 316 13.24 -11.13 -5.93
C VAL A 316 12.95 -11.73 -7.29
N GLU A 317 12.13 -12.78 -7.34
CA GLU A 317 11.79 -13.44 -8.58
C GLU A 317 10.65 -12.75 -9.35
N GLU A 318 9.93 -11.87 -8.67
CA GLU A 318 8.86 -11.06 -9.22
C GLU A 318 9.46 -9.92 -10.05
N GLN A 319 9.36 -10.03 -11.37
CA GLN A 319 9.94 -9.05 -12.30
C GLN A 319 9.19 -7.70 -12.21
N GLN A 320 9.93 -6.60 -12.08
CA GLN A 320 9.43 -5.25 -11.84
C GLN A 320 8.50 -5.19 -10.62
N PRO A 321 9.01 -5.46 -9.39
CA PRO A 321 8.19 -5.43 -8.19
C PRO A 321 7.67 -4.01 -7.94
N ARG A 322 6.34 -3.83 -8.07
CA ARG A 322 5.73 -2.51 -8.01
C ARG A 322 5.01 -2.25 -6.70
N ASN A 323 4.54 -3.29 -6.03
CA ASN A 323 3.84 -3.15 -4.76
C ASN A 323 4.15 -4.34 -3.84
N ILE A 324 4.20 -4.06 -2.55
CA ILE A 324 4.44 -5.04 -1.50
C ILE A 324 3.44 -4.86 -0.36
N ALA A 325 3.17 -5.93 0.37
CA ALA A 325 2.33 -5.87 1.55
C ALA A 325 2.81 -6.84 2.63
N PHE A 326 2.72 -6.43 3.88
CA PHE A 326 2.96 -7.30 5.01
C PHE A 326 1.72 -8.12 5.38
N SER A 327 1.95 -9.34 5.86
CA SER A 327 0.95 -10.02 6.69
C SER A 327 0.75 -9.26 8.01
N PRO A 328 -0.44 -9.34 8.64
CA PRO A 328 -0.72 -8.61 9.89
C PRO A 328 0.24 -8.95 11.04
N ASN A 329 0.76 -10.19 11.08
CA ASN A 329 1.74 -10.62 12.08
C ASN A 329 3.19 -10.22 11.74
N GLY A 330 3.44 -9.57 10.60
CA GLY A 330 4.75 -9.12 10.16
C GLY A 330 5.72 -10.23 9.70
N ARG A 331 5.29 -11.50 9.73
CA ARG A 331 6.17 -12.64 9.38
C ARG A 331 6.37 -12.81 7.88
N TRP A 332 5.43 -12.33 7.08
CA TRP A 332 5.41 -12.53 5.64
C TRP A 332 5.34 -11.19 4.91
N LEU A 333 6.17 -11.05 3.89
CA LEU A 333 6.11 -9.98 2.90
C LEU A 333 5.64 -10.58 1.58
N LEU A 334 4.54 -10.05 1.04
CA LEU A 334 4.04 -10.40 -0.28
C LEU A 334 4.60 -9.41 -1.31
N VAL A 335 5.04 -9.92 -2.46
CA VAL A 335 5.63 -9.11 -3.53
C VAL A 335 4.93 -9.43 -4.84
N THR A 336 4.41 -8.40 -5.54
CA THR A 336 3.87 -8.55 -6.91
C THR A 336 4.84 -7.98 -7.94
N GLY A 337 4.94 -8.64 -9.09
CA GLY A 337 5.74 -8.17 -10.22
C GLY A 337 4.89 -7.82 -11.42
N GLU A 338 5.06 -6.61 -11.94
CA GLU A 338 4.30 -6.10 -13.10
C GLU A 338 4.51 -6.95 -14.36
N LYS A 339 5.70 -7.56 -14.49
CA LYS A 339 6.07 -8.40 -15.64
C LYS A 339 6.14 -9.90 -15.33
N SER A 340 5.76 -10.31 -14.14
CA SER A 340 5.66 -11.72 -13.77
C SER A 340 4.23 -12.05 -13.37
N ALA A 341 3.58 -13.02 -13.95
CA ALA A 341 2.23 -13.43 -13.54
C ALA A 341 2.25 -14.22 -12.22
N LYS A 342 2.95 -13.69 -11.20
CA LYS A 342 3.19 -14.32 -9.90
C LYS A 342 3.16 -13.32 -8.77
N VAL A 343 2.76 -13.80 -7.61
CA VAL A 343 2.97 -13.14 -6.31
C VAL A 343 3.85 -14.05 -5.45
N GLY A 344 4.96 -13.52 -4.96
CA GLY A 344 5.88 -14.22 -4.07
C GLY A 344 5.57 -13.95 -2.62
N THR A 345 5.83 -14.92 -1.76
CA THR A 345 5.82 -14.78 -0.30
C THR A 345 7.23 -14.96 0.23
N TYR A 346 7.65 -14.01 1.04
CA TYR A 346 8.96 -13.98 1.68
C TYR A 346 8.83 -13.98 3.20
N ALA A 347 9.53 -14.89 3.87
CA ALA A 347 9.68 -14.81 5.32
C ALA A 347 10.57 -13.63 5.68
N VAL A 348 10.17 -12.88 6.70
CA VAL A 348 10.88 -11.69 7.19
C VAL A 348 11.57 -12.04 8.50
N GLY A 349 12.89 -11.97 8.50
CA GLY A 349 13.71 -12.11 9.70
C GLY A 349 13.70 -10.86 10.57
N SER A 350 13.97 -10.99 11.85
CA SER A 350 14.07 -9.83 12.78
C SER A 350 15.24 -8.89 12.44
N ASP A 351 16.20 -9.36 11.67
CA ASP A 351 17.33 -8.61 11.11
C ASP A 351 17.04 -7.97 9.75
N GLY A 352 15.80 -8.11 9.24
CA GLY A 352 15.39 -7.66 7.92
C GLY A 352 15.72 -8.62 6.78
N ALA A 353 16.21 -9.83 7.08
CA ALA A 353 16.47 -10.84 6.06
C ALA A 353 15.16 -11.28 5.37
N LEU A 354 15.20 -11.40 4.04
CA LEU A 354 14.13 -11.95 3.23
C LEU A 354 14.50 -13.33 2.71
N LYS A 355 13.64 -14.31 2.97
CA LYS A 355 13.76 -15.67 2.45
C LYS A 355 12.46 -16.05 1.74
N ARG A 356 12.55 -16.34 0.45
CA ARG A 356 11.40 -16.83 -0.33
C ARG A 356 10.89 -18.15 0.25
N VAL A 357 9.60 -18.26 0.48
CA VAL A 357 8.93 -19.44 1.04
C VAL A 357 7.85 -20.00 0.13
N GLY A 358 7.34 -19.23 -0.81
CA GLY A 358 6.30 -19.67 -1.72
C GLY A 358 5.96 -18.65 -2.79
N GLU A 359 5.11 -19.10 -3.72
CA GLU A 359 4.49 -18.26 -4.74
C GLU A 359 3.07 -18.73 -5.03
N ALA A 360 2.27 -17.86 -5.62
CA ALA A 360 1.02 -18.21 -6.26
C ALA A 360 0.94 -17.56 -7.63
N ALA A 361 0.21 -18.20 -8.57
CA ALA A 361 -0.09 -17.57 -9.84
C ALA A 361 -0.95 -16.33 -9.59
N SER A 362 -0.65 -15.22 -10.25
CA SER A 362 -1.48 -14.03 -10.34
C SER A 362 -1.86 -13.79 -11.81
N GLY A 363 -2.73 -12.81 -12.07
CA GLY A 363 -3.02 -12.39 -13.44
C GLY A 363 -1.92 -11.50 -14.01
N LYS A 364 -2.09 -11.11 -15.28
CA LYS A 364 -1.15 -10.25 -16.00
C LYS A 364 -1.07 -8.86 -15.39
N GLY A 365 0.16 -8.41 -15.18
CA GLY A 365 0.42 -7.07 -14.68
C GLY A 365 -0.01 -6.87 -13.23
N ALA A 366 0.20 -7.86 -12.35
CA ALA A 366 -0.11 -7.73 -10.93
C ALA A 366 0.59 -6.50 -10.34
N LEU A 367 -0.22 -5.46 -10.00
CA LEU A 367 0.31 -4.13 -9.64
C LEU A 367 0.02 -3.70 -8.22
N TRP A 368 -0.99 -4.28 -7.54
CA TRP A 368 -1.43 -3.81 -6.24
C TRP A 368 -1.83 -4.96 -5.33
N ILE A 369 -1.44 -4.87 -4.06
CA ILE A 369 -1.81 -5.84 -3.03
C ILE A 369 -2.42 -5.09 -1.85
N GLU A 370 -3.60 -5.56 -1.40
CA GLU A 370 -4.14 -5.23 -0.09
C GLU A 370 -4.24 -6.49 0.74
N VAL A 371 -3.89 -6.41 2.02
CA VAL A 371 -3.97 -7.54 2.96
C VAL A 371 -4.93 -7.18 4.09
N LEU A 372 -5.86 -8.08 4.37
CA LEU A 372 -6.86 -7.93 5.43
C LEU A 372 -6.88 -9.18 6.30
N GLN A 373 -6.87 -8.98 7.62
CA GLN A 373 -7.24 -10.00 8.58
C GLN A 373 -8.72 -9.79 8.94
N THR A 374 -9.55 -10.78 8.67
CA THR A 374 -10.96 -10.70 9.04
C THR A 374 -11.11 -10.88 10.54
N SER A 375 -12.08 -10.18 11.13
CA SER A 375 -12.45 -10.40 12.53
C SER A 375 -13.23 -11.72 12.67
N VAL A 376 -12.94 -12.46 13.71
CA VAL A 376 -13.82 -13.54 14.16
C VAL A 376 -14.90 -12.88 15.03
N GLU A 377 -16.16 -12.95 14.62
CA GLU A 377 -17.28 -12.67 15.50
C GLU A 377 -17.57 -13.87 16.40
#